data_02cab66c94fb6cde07464b6b9feb1e30
#
_entry.id   02cab66c94fb6cde07464b6b9feb1e30
#
_cell.length_a   1.000
_cell.length_b   1.000
_cell.length_c   1.000
_cell.angle_alpha   90.00
_cell.angle_beta   90.00
_cell.angle_gamma   90.00
#
_symmetry.space_group_name_H-M   'P 1'
#
loop_
_entity.id
_entity.type
_entity.pdbx_description
1 polymer ?
#
loop_
_entity_poly.entity_id
_entity_poly.type
_entity_poly.pdbx_seq_one_letter_code
_entity_poly.pdbx_strand_id
1 'polypeptide(L)'
;MMILRRKFKKENEKENDAETVSKEINTDGWDAITETFNRLYPDQKNPLHYAAIIKWRFGGNDPLDGISIYDGGDYWHFVTYGLSELHEKVSENTEYSGYGMEFTLKLKKDNYADEEAELKGICGILQTIARATFSSGEIFRPYEYLYTGQTEGMDVNKKSNVTGFITIPDEKAGIIDTVNGKVEFIQFIGVTDNELKAIQNKETTVKELYEKLNSDVTNYNRKSVF
;
A
#
# COMPACT_ATOMS: atom_id res chain seq x y z
N MET A 1 72.37 -4.90 -28.83
CA MET A 1 71.15 -5.06 -28.05
C MET A 1 71.02 -3.78 -27.22
N MET A 2 70.20 -2.86 -27.68
CA MET A 2 70.11 -1.48 -27.18
C MET A 2 68.81 -1.29 -26.44
N ILE A 3 68.90 -1.05 -25.12
CA ILE A 3 67.73 -0.88 -24.24
C ILE A 3 67.40 0.62 -24.24
N LEU A 4 66.23 0.97 -24.84
CA LEU A 4 65.68 2.32 -24.78
C LEU A 4 64.80 2.46 -23.53
N ARG A 5 65.26 3.25 -22.55
CA ARG A 5 64.46 3.71 -21.43
C ARG A 5 63.60 4.89 -21.87
N ARG A 6 62.25 4.71 -21.95
CA ARG A 6 61.29 5.82 -22.07
C ARG A 6 61.04 6.41 -20.68
N LYS A 7 61.35 7.69 -20.53
CA LYS A 7 60.93 8.52 -19.39
C LYS A 7 59.43 8.86 -19.55
N PHE A 8 58.62 8.45 -18.60
CA PHE A 8 57.26 8.98 -18.50
C PHE A 8 57.30 10.33 -17.79
N LYS A 9 56.81 11.35 -18.49
CA LYS A 9 56.53 12.69 -17.97
C LYS A 9 55.25 12.61 -17.12
N LYS A 10 55.32 12.99 -15.84
CA LYS A 10 54.16 13.25 -15.01
C LYS A 10 53.50 14.53 -15.49
N GLU A 11 52.34 14.44 -16.11
CA GLU A 11 51.41 15.55 -16.26
C GLU A 11 50.51 15.58 -15.02
N ASN A 12 50.46 16.76 -14.39
CA ASN A 12 49.59 17.07 -13.28
C ASN A 12 48.14 17.10 -13.79
N GLU A 13 47.36 16.07 -13.55
CA GLU A 13 45.93 16.18 -13.60
C GLU A 13 45.48 16.92 -12.34
N LYS A 14 44.91 18.11 -12.55
CA LYS A 14 44.12 18.80 -11.55
C LYS A 14 42.89 17.95 -11.30
N GLU A 15 42.77 17.37 -10.12
CA GLU A 15 41.51 16.85 -9.58
C GLU A 15 40.52 18.02 -9.52
N ASN A 16 39.55 17.99 -10.42
CA ASN A 16 38.32 18.72 -10.24
C ASN A 16 37.52 17.95 -9.18
N ASP A 17 37.57 18.41 -7.95
CA ASP A 17 36.61 18.09 -6.91
C ASP A 17 35.24 18.63 -7.37
N ALA A 18 34.52 17.82 -8.15
CA ALA A 18 33.10 17.97 -8.30
C ALA A 18 32.47 17.46 -6.96
N GLU A 19 32.22 18.37 -6.06
CA GLU A 19 31.30 18.12 -4.95
C GLU A 19 29.97 17.60 -5.53
N THR A 20 29.81 16.29 -5.53
CA THR A 20 28.52 15.65 -5.72
C THR A 20 27.74 15.93 -4.43
N VAL A 21 27.07 17.07 -4.37
CA VAL A 21 26.04 17.34 -3.37
C VAL A 21 24.98 16.25 -3.61
N SER A 22 25.01 15.20 -2.81
CA SER A 22 23.91 14.25 -2.73
C SER A 22 22.72 15.04 -2.24
N LYS A 23 21.82 15.41 -3.16
CA LYS A 23 20.55 16.04 -2.81
C LYS A 23 19.84 15.05 -1.89
N GLU A 24 19.68 15.39 -0.62
CA GLU A 24 18.90 14.58 0.32
C GLU A 24 17.53 14.34 -0.31
N ILE A 25 17.12 13.07 -0.36
CA ILE A 25 15.81 12.69 -0.89
C ILE A 25 14.79 13.19 0.12
N ASN A 26 13.89 14.07 -0.30
CA ASN A 26 12.74 14.48 0.52
C ASN A 26 11.87 13.25 0.82
N THR A 27 11.55 13.03 2.09
CA THR A 27 10.71 11.92 2.58
C THR A 27 9.47 12.41 3.33
N ASP A 28 9.17 13.71 3.29
CA ASP A 28 8.11 14.31 4.10
C ASP A 28 6.74 13.66 3.91
N GLY A 29 6.38 13.27 2.68
CA GLY A 29 5.12 12.55 2.42
C GLY A 29 5.13 11.14 3.02
N TRP A 30 6.25 10.43 2.89
CA TRP A 30 6.45 9.12 3.51
C TRP A 30 6.38 9.22 5.04
N ASP A 31 7.06 10.20 5.60
CA ASP A 31 7.16 10.39 7.04
C ASP A 31 5.80 10.75 7.64
N ALA A 32 4.97 11.54 6.97
CA ALA A 32 3.62 11.88 7.41
C ALA A 32 2.71 10.64 7.57
N ILE A 33 2.78 9.69 6.61
CA ILE A 33 2.07 8.41 6.71
C ILE A 33 2.63 7.60 7.89
N THR A 34 3.95 7.45 7.96
CA THR A 34 4.64 6.70 9.02
C THR A 34 4.32 7.23 10.41
N GLU A 35 4.36 8.54 10.60
CA GLU A 35 4.02 9.20 11.87
C GLU A 35 2.56 8.96 12.28
N THR A 36 1.64 8.92 11.32
CA THR A 36 0.24 8.61 11.59
C THR A 36 0.10 7.20 12.18
N PHE A 37 0.75 6.21 11.58
CA PHE A 37 0.70 4.85 12.09
C PHE A 37 1.54 4.64 13.36
N ASN A 38 2.63 5.37 13.54
CA ASN A 38 3.37 5.39 14.80
C ASN A 38 2.55 5.94 15.97
N ARG A 39 1.64 6.89 15.71
CA ARG A 39 0.68 7.37 16.73
C ARG A 39 -0.36 6.31 17.08
N LEU A 40 -0.81 5.52 16.08
CA LEU A 40 -1.77 4.44 16.30
C LEU A 40 -1.14 3.24 17.01
N TYR A 41 0.15 2.99 16.77
CA TYR A 41 0.92 1.84 17.27
C TYR A 41 2.24 2.28 17.94
N PRO A 42 2.18 3.04 19.06
CA PRO A 42 3.36 3.72 19.62
C PRO A 42 4.45 2.76 20.12
N ASP A 43 4.09 1.52 20.43
CA ASP A 43 5.03 0.50 20.92
C ASP A 43 5.75 -0.25 19.79
N GLN A 44 5.40 0.01 18.52
CA GLN A 44 5.97 -0.68 17.35
C GLN A 44 6.87 0.25 16.54
N LYS A 45 8.12 0.36 16.94
CA LYS A 45 9.11 1.19 16.23
C LYS A 45 9.55 0.64 14.88
N ASN A 46 9.44 -0.67 14.70
CA ASN A 46 9.86 -1.39 13.49
C ASN A 46 8.75 -2.35 13.06
N PRO A 47 7.69 -1.87 12.40
CA PRO A 47 6.67 -2.75 11.82
C PRO A 47 7.29 -3.63 10.72
N LEU A 48 6.64 -4.71 10.34
CA LEU A 48 7.01 -5.44 9.14
C LEU A 48 6.86 -4.51 7.94
N HIS A 49 7.81 -4.56 7.02
CA HIS A 49 7.79 -3.71 5.84
C HIS A 49 8.18 -4.51 4.59
N TYR A 50 7.32 -4.45 3.57
CA TYR A 50 7.56 -5.03 2.26
C TYR A 50 7.77 -3.88 1.27
N ALA A 51 8.99 -3.80 0.71
CA ALA A 51 9.35 -2.78 -0.27
C ALA A 51 9.39 -3.38 -1.69
N ALA A 52 9.04 -2.58 -2.68
CA ALA A 52 9.28 -2.93 -4.07
C ALA A 52 10.79 -3.04 -4.33
N ILE A 53 11.22 -4.14 -4.97
CA ILE A 53 12.64 -4.36 -5.31
C ILE A 53 13.12 -3.29 -6.29
N ILE A 54 12.29 -2.97 -7.29
CA ILE A 54 12.51 -1.88 -8.24
C ILE A 54 11.30 -0.97 -8.13
N LYS A 55 11.52 0.26 -7.67
CA LYS A 55 10.45 1.24 -7.53
C LYS A 55 9.86 1.61 -8.90
N TRP A 56 8.57 1.91 -8.94
CA TRP A 56 7.85 2.29 -10.16
C TRP A 56 8.55 3.40 -10.96
N ARG A 57 9.02 4.45 -10.30
CA ARG A 57 9.76 5.56 -10.91
C ARG A 57 11.07 5.17 -11.60
N PHE A 58 11.59 3.96 -11.32
CA PHE A 58 12.77 3.38 -11.96
C PHE A 58 12.41 2.25 -12.94
N GLY A 59 11.15 2.16 -13.38
CA GLY A 59 10.68 1.17 -14.33
C GLY A 59 10.28 -0.18 -13.71
N GLY A 60 10.07 -0.23 -12.39
CA GLY A 60 9.49 -1.38 -11.71
C GLY A 60 8.04 -1.65 -12.12
N ASN A 61 7.56 -2.85 -11.86
CA ASN A 61 6.19 -3.27 -12.17
C ASN A 61 5.19 -3.01 -11.03
N ASP A 62 5.71 -2.68 -9.85
CA ASP A 62 4.92 -2.49 -8.63
C ASP A 62 4.78 -1.00 -8.32
N PRO A 63 3.55 -0.44 -8.38
CA PRO A 63 3.35 0.99 -8.19
C PRO A 63 3.55 1.46 -6.75
N LEU A 64 3.29 0.57 -5.77
CA LEU A 64 3.53 0.90 -4.37
C LEU A 64 5.01 0.74 -4.05
N ASP A 65 5.62 1.81 -3.53
CA ASP A 65 7.02 1.80 -3.06
C ASP A 65 7.20 0.88 -1.85
N GLY A 66 6.15 0.74 -1.02
CA GLY A 66 6.17 -0.14 0.13
C GLY A 66 4.80 -0.38 0.75
N ILE A 67 4.75 -1.34 1.66
CA ILE A 67 3.59 -1.66 2.50
C ILE A 67 4.11 -1.97 3.91
N SER A 68 3.66 -1.21 4.90
CA SER A 68 3.94 -1.50 6.31
C SER A 68 2.81 -2.30 6.93
N ILE A 69 3.14 -3.18 7.86
CA ILE A 69 2.19 -4.05 8.56
C ILE A 69 2.41 -3.92 10.05
N TYR A 70 1.41 -3.41 10.74
CA TYR A 70 1.41 -3.19 12.18
C TYR A 70 0.61 -4.26 12.90
N ASP A 71 1.07 -4.64 14.08
CA ASP A 71 0.37 -5.55 14.99
C ASP A 71 -0.73 -4.79 15.75
N GLY A 72 -1.98 -5.02 15.41
CA GLY A 72 -3.17 -4.44 16.07
C GLY A 72 -3.71 -5.27 17.22
N GLY A 73 -2.96 -6.28 17.70
CA GLY A 73 -3.38 -7.23 18.72
C GLY A 73 -4.02 -8.46 18.09
N ASP A 74 -5.29 -8.40 17.75
CA ASP A 74 -6.06 -9.48 17.14
C ASP A 74 -6.14 -9.41 15.60
N TYR A 75 -5.51 -8.40 14.98
CA TYR A 75 -5.40 -8.24 13.53
C TYR A 75 -4.03 -7.67 13.13
N TRP A 76 -3.69 -7.85 11.86
CA TRP A 76 -2.60 -7.16 11.18
C TRP A 76 -3.16 -5.95 10.42
N HIS A 77 -2.58 -4.75 10.61
CA HIS A 77 -2.99 -3.53 9.93
C HIS A 77 -1.98 -3.14 8.86
N PHE A 78 -2.38 -3.26 7.61
CA PHE A 78 -1.59 -2.90 6.44
C PHE A 78 -1.81 -1.44 6.07
N VAL A 79 -0.76 -0.76 5.65
CA VAL A 79 -0.81 0.57 5.01
C VAL A 79 0.14 0.62 3.84
N THR A 80 -0.32 1.19 2.73
CA THR A 80 0.48 1.35 1.50
C THR A 80 1.23 2.67 1.49
N TYR A 81 2.25 2.72 0.62
CA TYR A 81 3.04 3.91 0.29
C TYR A 81 3.26 3.94 -1.21
N GLY A 82 2.74 4.95 -1.92
CA GLY A 82 2.97 5.13 -3.34
C GLY A 82 1.78 5.56 -4.19
N LEU A 83 0.56 5.59 -3.63
CA LEU A 83 -0.59 6.21 -4.29
C LEU A 83 -0.61 7.72 -4.07
N SER A 84 -0.07 8.18 -2.95
CA SER A 84 0.24 9.58 -2.68
C SER A 84 1.67 9.93 -3.07
N GLU A 85 2.00 11.22 -3.10
CA GLU A 85 3.35 11.71 -3.38
C GLU A 85 4.21 11.66 -2.12
N LEU A 86 5.08 10.66 -2.06
CA LEU A 86 5.91 10.35 -0.91
C LEU A 86 7.12 11.29 -0.78
N HIS A 87 7.55 11.88 -1.89
CA HIS A 87 8.79 12.66 -1.99
C HIS A 87 8.48 14.11 -2.39
N GLU A 88 8.55 14.42 -3.66
CA GLU A 88 8.31 15.77 -4.20
C GLU A 88 6.90 15.86 -4.77
N LYS A 89 6.28 17.04 -4.65
CA LYS A 89 5.01 17.36 -5.31
C LYS A 89 5.23 17.40 -6.82
N VAL A 90 4.53 16.55 -7.57
CA VAL A 90 4.60 16.45 -9.03
C VAL A 90 3.25 16.74 -9.69
N SER A 91 2.14 16.36 -9.03
CA SER A 91 0.79 16.55 -9.56
C SER A 91 0.40 18.04 -9.54
N GLU A 92 -0.42 18.45 -10.50
CA GLU A 92 -0.96 19.83 -10.59
C GLU A 92 -2.04 20.10 -9.52
N ASN A 93 -2.62 19.04 -8.94
CA ASN A 93 -3.62 19.16 -7.89
C ASN A 93 -2.97 19.63 -6.59
N THR A 94 -3.26 20.85 -6.16
CA THR A 94 -2.69 21.44 -4.94
C THR A 94 -3.40 21.00 -3.66
N GLU A 95 -4.61 20.46 -3.76
CA GLU A 95 -5.39 20.02 -2.60
C GLU A 95 -5.01 18.61 -2.16
N TYR A 96 -4.75 17.71 -3.11
CA TYR A 96 -4.47 16.29 -2.83
C TYR A 96 -3.05 15.91 -3.25
N SER A 97 -2.46 14.97 -2.52
CA SER A 97 -1.16 14.38 -2.81
C SER A 97 -1.30 13.19 -3.76
N GLY A 98 -0.78 13.28 -4.97
CA GLY A 98 -0.89 12.23 -5.98
C GLY A 98 -2.35 11.85 -6.27
N TYR A 99 -2.74 10.58 -6.05
CA TYR A 99 -4.14 10.14 -6.15
C TYR A 99 -4.99 10.54 -4.93
N GLY A 100 -4.41 11.22 -3.93
CA GLY A 100 -5.12 11.69 -2.74
C GLY A 100 -5.47 10.60 -1.74
N MET A 101 -4.95 9.39 -1.90
CA MET A 101 -5.29 8.25 -1.07
C MET A 101 -4.08 7.35 -0.82
N GLU A 102 -4.15 6.57 0.26
CA GLU A 102 -3.39 5.33 0.47
C GLU A 102 -4.35 4.23 0.93
N PHE A 103 -4.02 2.98 0.60
CA PHE A 103 -4.85 1.85 0.99
C PHE A 103 -4.48 1.35 2.38
N THR A 104 -5.50 0.93 3.13
CA THR A 104 -5.32 0.14 4.34
C THR A 104 -6.14 -1.14 4.27
N LEU A 105 -5.76 -2.13 5.07
CA LEU A 105 -6.50 -3.37 5.25
C LEU A 105 -6.20 -3.92 6.64
N LYS A 106 -7.21 -4.41 7.34
CA LYS A 106 -7.05 -5.15 8.59
C LYS A 106 -7.35 -6.62 8.34
N LEU A 107 -6.36 -7.50 8.56
CA LEU A 107 -6.52 -8.94 8.47
C LEU A 107 -6.55 -9.54 9.86
N LYS A 108 -7.63 -10.24 10.20
CA LYS A 108 -7.75 -10.95 11.48
C LYS A 108 -6.60 -11.93 11.64
N LYS A 109 -5.94 -11.93 12.79
CA LYS A 109 -5.00 -12.98 13.15
C LYS A 109 -5.73 -14.28 13.43
N ASP A 110 -5.23 -15.37 12.88
CA ASP A 110 -5.78 -16.69 13.04
C ASP A 110 -4.65 -17.74 13.08
N ASN A 111 -4.97 -18.99 13.33
CA ASN A 111 -4.03 -20.10 13.25
C ASN A 111 -3.72 -20.43 11.77
N TYR A 112 -3.12 -19.50 11.05
CA TYR A 112 -2.67 -19.73 9.68
C TYR A 112 -1.58 -20.80 9.64
N ALA A 113 -1.62 -21.66 8.62
CA ALA A 113 -0.56 -22.65 8.42
C ALA A 113 0.78 -21.98 8.07
N ASP A 114 0.73 -20.83 7.40
CA ASP A 114 1.86 -19.97 7.04
C ASP A 114 1.39 -18.51 7.08
N GLU A 115 1.56 -17.86 8.23
CA GLU A 115 1.16 -16.46 8.41
C GLU A 115 1.96 -15.52 7.51
N GLU A 116 3.25 -15.76 7.31
CA GLU A 116 4.06 -14.93 6.44
C GLU A 116 3.57 -14.97 4.99
N ALA A 117 3.15 -16.13 4.51
CA ALA A 117 2.57 -16.27 3.18
C ALA A 117 1.23 -15.52 3.06
N GLU A 118 0.38 -15.55 4.09
CA GLU A 118 -0.88 -14.78 4.12
C GLU A 118 -0.61 -13.27 4.08
N LEU A 119 0.35 -12.77 4.87
CA LEU A 119 0.73 -11.35 4.85
C LEU A 119 1.28 -10.93 3.47
N LYS A 120 2.13 -11.74 2.85
CA LYS A 120 2.61 -11.51 1.48
C LYS A 120 1.48 -11.56 0.44
N GLY A 121 0.52 -12.45 0.64
CA GLY A 121 -0.68 -12.57 -0.20
C GLY A 121 -1.47 -11.25 -0.22
N ILE A 122 -1.74 -10.67 0.94
CA ILE A 122 -2.40 -9.35 1.05
C ILE A 122 -1.56 -8.25 0.40
N CYS A 123 -0.24 -8.23 0.60
CA CYS A 123 0.63 -7.27 -0.09
C CYS A 123 0.50 -7.38 -1.63
N GLY A 124 0.47 -8.61 -2.15
CA GLY A 124 0.26 -8.86 -3.58
C GLY A 124 -1.10 -8.38 -4.10
N ILE A 125 -2.16 -8.54 -3.31
CA ILE A 125 -3.50 -8.05 -3.62
C ILE A 125 -3.49 -6.51 -3.67
N LEU A 126 -2.96 -5.83 -2.65
CA LEU A 126 -2.88 -4.37 -2.60
C LEU A 126 -2.06 -3.81 -3.77
N GLN A 127 -0.93 -4.44 -4.12
CA GLN A 127 -0.16 -4.09 -5.33
C GLN A 127 -1.00 -4.25 -6.61
N THR A 128 -1.82 -5.31 -6.70
CA THR A 128 -2.66 -5.55 -7.87
C THR A 128 -3.75 -4.49 -8.00
N ILE A 129 -4.39 -4.11 -6.90
CA ILE A 129 -5.39 -3.03 -6.86
C ILE A 129 -4.72 -1.69 -7.24
N ALA A 130 -3.54 -1.40 -6.69
CA ALA A 130 -2.79 -0.20 -7.04
C ALA A 130 -2.39 -0.15 -8.52
N ARG A 131 -2.02 -1.29 -9.13
CA ARG A 131 -1.77 -1.35 -10.59
C ARG A 131 -3.00 -0.96 -11.41
N ALA A 132 -4.21 -1.34 -10.97
CA ALA A 132 -5.45 -0.91 -11.65
C ALA A 132 -5.59 0.62 -11.59
N THR A 133 -5.38 1.25 -10.42
CA THR A 133 -5.37 2.71 -10.27
C THR A 133 -4.36 3.39 -11.20
N PHE A 134 -3.10 2.92 -11.22
CA PHE A 134 -2.06 3.50 -12.08
C PHE A 134 -2.32 3.31 -13.58
N SER A 135 -3.04 2.23 -13.97
CA SER A 135 -3.35 1.94 -15.37
C SER A 135 -4.55 2.70 -15.88
N SER A 136 -5.59 2.90 -15.05
CA SER A 136 -6.87 3.51 -15.43
C SER A 136 -7.04 4.95 -14.95
N GLY A 137 -6.27 5.38 -13.94
CA GLY A 137 -6.49 6.65 -13.22
C GLY A 137 -7.69 6.60 -12.27
N GLU A 138 -8.28 5.42 -12.04
CA GLU A 138 -9.44 5.26 -11.16
C GLU A 138 -9.04 5.42 -9.70
N ILE A 139 -9.79 6.24 -8.97
CA ILE A 139 -9.57 6.55 -7.56
C ILE A 139 -10.65 5.85 -6.74
N PHE A 140 -10.22 5.00 -5.81
CA PHE A 140 -11.15 4.36 -4.87
C PHE A 140 -11.63 5.36 -3.82
N ARG A 141 -12.93 5.26 -3.49
CA ARG A 141 -13.57 6.07 -2.46
C ARG A 141 -14.25 5.20 -1.44
N PRO A 142 -14.56 5.73 -0.25
CA PRO A 142 -15.37 5.00 0.73
C PRO A 142 -16.73 4.58 0.16
N TYR A 143 -17.19 3.40 0.58
CA TYR A 143 -18.48 2.79 0.23
C TYR A 143 -18.60 2.35 -1.24
N GLU A 144 -17.47 2.02 -1.86
CA GLU A 144 -17.42 1.32 -3.13
C GLU A 144 -17.17 -0.18 -2.92
N TYR A 145 -17.27 -0.97 -3.99
CA TYR A 145 -16.94 -2.39 -3.95
C TYR A 145 -16.07 -2.81 -5.13
N LEU A 146 -15.22 -3.78 -4.89
CA LEU A 146 -14.37 -4.41 -5.91
C LEU A 146 -14.78 -5.88 -6.04
N TYR A 147 -15.38 -6.20 -7.18
CA TYR A 147 -15.85 -7.54 -7.52
C TYR A 147 -15.31 -7.98 -8.89
N THR A 148 -14.43 -8.96 -8.87
CA THR A 148 -13.79 -9.50 -10.07
C THR A 148 -14.50 -10.75 -10.62
N GLY A 149 -15.52 -11.25 -9.90
CA GLY A 149 -16.20 -12.50 -10.24
C GLY A 149 -15.38 -13.75 -9.93
N GLN A 150 -14.26 -13.61 -9.17
CA GLN A 150 -13.51 -14.79 -8.75
C GLN A 150 -14.31 -15.66 -7.79
N THR A 151 -14.14 -16.96 -7.88
CA THR A 151 -14.82 -17.95 -7.04
C THR A 151 -13.89 -18.57 -5.98
N GLU A 152 -12.59 -18.39 -6.15
CA GLU A 152 -11.58 -18.87 -5.20
C GLU A 152 -11.39 -17.86 -4.08
N GLY A 153 -11.18 -18.34 -2.85
CA GLY A 153 -10.87 -17.51 -1.70
C GLY A 153 -9.57 -16.72 -1.86
N MET A 154 -9.48 -15.61 -1.14
CA MET A 154 -8.31 -14.72 -1.18
C MET A 154 -7.15 -15.18 -0.30
N ASP A 155 -7.38 -16.14 0.61
CA ASP A 155 -6.34 -16.77 1.40
C ASP A 155 -5.36 -17.55 0.50
N VAL A 156 -4.16 -17.79 0.99
CA VAL A 156 -3.09 -18.50 0.24
C VAL A 156 -3.55 -19.89 -0.23
N ASN A 157 -4.39 -20.56 0.57
CA ASN A 157 -4.92 -21.87 0.24
C ASN A 157 -6.20 -21.83 -0.61
N LYS A 158 -6.70 -20.63 -0.95
CA LYS A 158 -7.91 -20.40 -1.76
C LYS A 158 -9.17 -21.06 -1.21
N LYS A 159 -9.27 -21.19 0.11
CA LYS A 159 -10.37 -21.90 0.81
C LYS A 159 -11.34 -20.99 1.50
N SER A 160 -10.97 -19.71 1.72
CA SER A 160 -11.88 -18.75 2.36
C SER A 160 -13.09 -18.43 1.48
N ASN A 161 -14.15 -17.97 2.12
CA ASN A 161 -15.32 -17.45 1.39
C ASN A 161 -15.12 -15.98 0.94
N VAL A 162 -14.02 -15.35 1.31
CA VAL A 162 -13.71 -13.96 0.95
C VAL A 162 -13.18 -13.94 -0.48
N THR A 163 -13.89 -13.25 -1.38
CA THR A 163 -13.63 -13.26 -2.83
C THR A 163 -13.54 -11.88 -3.45
N GLY A 164 -13.80 -10.81 -2.68
CA GLY A 164 -13.67 -9.44 -3.13
C GLY A 164 -13.69 -8.49 -1.96
N PHE A 165 -13.88 -7.20 -2.22
CA PHE A 165 -13.76 -6.17 -1.22
C PHE A 165 -14.89 -5.15 -1.27
N ILE A 166 -15.16 -4.55 -0.14
CA ILE A 166 -15.79 -3.24 -0.02
C ILE A 166 -14.77 -2.26 0.54
N THR A 167 -14.98 -0.98 0.32
CA THR A 167 -14.15 0.10 0.84
C THR A 167 -14.91 0.93 1.87
N ILE A 168 -14.19 1.36 2.90
CA ILE A 168 -14.67 2.30 3.92
C ILE A 168 -13.58 3.34 4.21
N PRO A 169 -13.89 4.47 4.89
CA PRO A 169 -12.84 5.29 5.47
C PRO A 169 -12.10 4.49 6.55
N ASP A 170 -10.77 4.56 6.62
CA ASP A 170 -10.09 4.07 7.82
C ASP A 170 -10.29 5.07 8.95
N GLU A 171 -11.24 4.81 9.84
CA GLU A 171 -11.60 5.72 10.93
C GLU A 171 -10.46 5.98 11.92
N LYS A 172 -9.47 5.06 12.02
CA LYS A 172 -8.31 5.22 12.90
C LYS A 172 -7.24 6.12 12.29
N ALA A 173 -6.95 5.94 11.00
CA ALA A 173 -5.94 6.72 10.28
C ALA A 173 -6.52 8.04 9.75
N GLY A 174 -7.77 8.05 9.29
CA GLY A 174 -8.51 9.23 8.87
C GLY A 174 -8.00 9.86 7.57
N ILE A 175 -7.98 11.19 7.58
CA ILE A 175 -7.39 12.02 6.53
C ILE A 175 -6.24 12.79 7.15
N ILE A 176 -5.11 12.85 6.47
CA ILE A 176 -3.95 13.61 6.92
C ILE A 176 -3.57 14.70 5.92
N ASP A 177 -3.01 15.80 6.43
CA ASP A 177 -2.36 16.81 5.63
C ASP A 177 -0.86 16.49 5.54
N THR A 178 -0.34 16.45 4.32
CA THR A 178 1.10 16.31 4.06
C THR A 178 1.61 17.58 3.37
N VAL A 179 2.92 17.74 3.26
CA VAL A 179 3.52 18.85 2.48
C VAL A 179 3.10 18.83 1.01
N ASN A 180 2.70 17.65 0.50
CA ASN A 180 2.27 17.44 -0.88
C ASN A 180 0.75 17.48 -1.07
N GLY A 181 -0.04 17.76 -0.03
CA GLY A 181 -1.49 17.81 -0.03
C GLY A 181 -2.13 16.71 0.83
N LYS A 182 -3.45 16.62 0.80
CA LYS A 182 -4.23 15.67 1.61
C LYS A 182 -4.09 14.23 1.12
N VAL A 183 -4.10 13.31 2.07
CA VAL A 183 -4.15 11.85 1.85
C VAL A 183 -5.26 11.26 2.70
N GLU A 184 -6.21 10.59 2.07
CA GLU A 184 -7.27 9.81 2.72
C GLU A 184 -6.87 8.35 2.79
N PHE A 185 -7.06 7.70 3.95
CA PHE A 185 -6.83 6.26 4.07
C PHE A 185 -8.11 5.50 3.74
N ILE A 186 -8.07 4.76 2.62
CA ILE A 186 -9.18 3.93 2.14
C ILE A 186 -8.96 2.49 2.60
N GLN A 187 -9.81 2.04 3.52
CA GLN A 187 -9.71 0.70 4.07
C GLN A 187 -10.49 -0.30 3.25
N PHE A 188 -9.82 -1.37 2.82
CA PHE A 188 -10.43 -2.52 2.16
C PHE A 188 -10.88 -3.55 3.21
N ILE A 189 -12.12 -4.03 3.10
CA ILE A 189 -12.67 -5.11 3.90
C ILE A 189 -13.03 -6.26 2.98
N GLY A 190 -12.47 -7.43 3.24
CA GLY A 190 -12.78 -8.65 2.49
C GLY A 190 -14.21 -9.13 2.72
N VAL A 191 -14.93 -9.37 1.63
CA VAL A 191 -16.34 -9.79 1.61
C VAL A 191 -16.55 -11.02 0.73
N THR A 192 -17.67 -11.71 0.94
CA THR A 192 -18.00 -12.95 0.24
C THR A 192 -18.66 -12.68 -1.10
N ASP A 193 -18.66 -13.69 -1.99
CA ASP A 193 -19.35 -13.64 -3.28
C ASP A 193 -20.86 -13.34 -3.13
N ASN A 194 -21.53 -13.96 -2.14
CA ASN A 194 -22.95 -13.70 -1.89
C ASN A 194 -23.22 -12.24 -1.53
N GLU A 195 -22.37 -11.64 -0.70
CA GLU A 195 -22.47 -10.23 -0.32
C GLU A 195 -22.25 -9.28 -1.48
N LEU A 196 -21.26 -9.58 -2.34
CA LEU A 196 -21.02 -8.81 -3.54
C LEU A 196 -22.17 -8.91 -4.55
N LYS A 197 -22.74 -10.11 -4.71
CA LYS A 197 -23.94 -10.32 -5.54
C LYS A 197 -25.16 -9.57 -4.97
N ALA A 198 -25.36 -9.56 -3.66
CA ALA A 198 -26.43 -8.79 -3.03
C ALA A 198 -26.33 -7.29 -3.34
N ILE A 199 -25.09 -6.73 -3.33
CA ILE A 199 -24.84 -5.34 -3.75
C ILE A 199 -25.16 -5.16 -5.23
N GLN A 200 -24.66 -6.03 -6.11
CA GLN A 200 -24.93 -5.95 -7.55
C GLN A 200 -26.41 -6.03 -7.89
N ASN A 201 -27.14 -6.90 -7.21
CA ASN A 201 -28.59 -7.08 -7.35
C ASN A 201 -29.40 -5.93 -6.71
N LYS A 202 -28.73 -4.97 -6.04
CA LYS A 202 -29.37 -3.86 -5.31
C LYS A 202 -30.26 -4.34 -4.13
N GLU A 203 -29.96 -5.49 -3.56
CA GLU A 203 -30.61 -6.02 -2.36
C GLU A 203 -30.08 -5.32 -1.10
N THR A 204 -28.87 -4.74 -1.20
CA THR A 204 -28.22 -3.94 -0.15
C THR A 204 -27.25 -2.93 -0.77
N THR A 205 -26.87 -1.95 0.02
CA THR A 205 -25.77 -1.02 -0.31
C THR A 205 -24.48 -1.43 0.40
N VAL A 206 -23.35 -0.92 -0.03
CA VAL A 206 -22.05 -1.15 0.65
C VAL A 206 -22.13 -0.69 2.12
N LYS A 207 -22.76 0.46 2.36
CA LYS A 207 -22.89 1.01 3.71
C LYS A 207 -23.74 0.09 4.62
N GLU A 208 -24.90 -0.37 4.13
CA GLU A 208 -25.74 -1.32 4.88
C GLU A 208 -25.05 -2.66 5.11
N LEU A 209 -24.27 -3.14 4.13
CA LEU A 209 -23.47 -4.34 4.30
C LEU A 209 -22.42 -4.13 5.41
N TYR A 210 -21.69 -3.00 5.38
CA TYR A 210 -20.71 -2.69 6.41
C TYR A 210 -21.34 -2.64 7.81
N GLU A 211 -22.50 -1.98 7.94
CA GLU A 211 -23.26 -1.96 9.20
C GLU A 211 -23.65 -3.38 9.68
N LYS A 212 -24.08 -4.27 8.76
CA LYS A 212 -24.39 -5.68 9.09
C LYS A 212 -23.16 -6.49 9.47
N LEU A 213 -22.00 -6.24 8.85
CA LEU A 213 -20.74 -6.90 9.20
C LEU A 213 -20.31 -6.57 10.63
N ASN A 214 -20.62 -5.38 11.11
CA ASN A 214 -20.27 -4.87 12.44
C ASN A 214 -18.78 -5.09 12.77
N SER A 215 -17.93 -5.03 11.76
CA SER A 215 -16.47 -5.20 11.87
C SER A 215 -15.79 -4.59 10.66
N ASP A 216 -14.67 -3.93 10.89
CA ASP A 216 -13.79 -3.39 9.88
C ASP A 216 -12.59 -4.32 9.58
N VAL A 217 -12.60 -5.54 10.14
CA VAL A 217 -11.51 -6.52 10.00
C VAL A 217 -11.89 -7.61 9.01
N THR A 218 -11.06 -7.81 7.98
CA THR A 218 -11.15 -8.95 7.07
C THR A 218 -10.93 -10.24 7.85
N ASN A 219 -11.90 -11.15 7.79
CA ASN A 219 -11.85 -12.44 8.46
C ASN A 219 -12.20 -13.56 7.46
N TYR A 220 -11.23 -14.39 7.13
CA TYR A 220 -11.35 -15.48 6.16
C TYR A 220 -12.36 -16.56 6.59
N ASN A 221 -12.54 -16.74 7.91
CA ASN A 221 -13.39 -17.79 8.48
C ASN A 221 -14.83 -17.35 8.78
N ARG A 222 -15.19 -16.11 8.46
CA ARG A 222 -16.56 -15.65 8.69
C ARG A 222 -17.54 -16.24 7.69
N LYS A 223 -18.78 -16.35 8.12
CA LYS A 223 -19.90 -16.67 7.23
C LYS A 223 -20.41 -15.40 6.55
N SER A 224 -21.05 -15.58 5.40
CA SER A 224 -21.81 -14.51 4.75
C SER A 224 -22.94 -14.03 5.67
N VAL A 225 -23.26 -12.75 5.58
CA VAL A 225 -24.43 -12.13 6.24
C VAL A 225 -25.66 -12.06 5.32
N PHE A 226 -25.53 -12.65 4.12
CA PHE A 226 -26.60 -12.83 3.11
C PHE A 226 -26.70 -14.28 2.68
#